data_b817b36bc5f0d531c22da9700a17204d
#
_entry.id   b817b36bc5f0d531c22da9700a17204d
#
_cell.length_a   1.000
_cell.length_b   1.000
_cell.length_c   1.000
_cell.angle_alpha   90.00
_cell.angle_beta   90.00
_cell.angle_gamma   90.00
#
_symmetry.space_group_name_H-M   'P 1'
#
loop_
_entity.id
_entity.type
_entity.pdbx_description
1 polymer ?
#
loop_
_entity_poly.entity_id
_entity_poly.type
_entity_poly.pdbx_seq_one_letter_code
_entity_poly.pdbx_strand_id
1 'polypeptide(L)'
;MKSLKNKKTLVFILAVLMMAAFCLTSCTKDTDKEVKNASKEEVQNETTKFEKDEALDKFINNDLQNEVLEAPIGADPPKLAFVNDKYSGVLNYNGLLIYSLGDKKLSSAIDINGLGFDRIQGDGAIEITSNDEYLVLNKRGKSDGYVYSLEGKYLSKADDISKISASKAEYLENDGINEIKAKIDEKDKEINAIMTQNGYVVLALDYDNLKDSKLSVLDKNYELVNSFNLSE
;
A
#
# COMPACT_ATOMS: atom_id res chain seq x y z
N MET A 1 -5.82 -6.47 -55.80
CA MET A 1 -5.64 -6.08 -54.39
C MET A 1 -4.56 -6.91 -53.73
N LYS A 2 -3.27 -6.78 -54.10
CA LYS A 2 -2.13 -7.53 -53.50
C LYS A 2 -0.94 -6.62 -53.12
N SER A 3 -1.12 -5.27 -53.08
CA SER A 3 0.00 -4.33 -52.90
C SER A 3 0.12 -3.69 -51.51
N LEU A 4 -0.83 -3.85 -50.59
CA LEU A 4 -0.78 -3.18 -49.29
C LEU A 4 -0.10 -3.97 -48.16
N LYS A 5 0.04 -5.31 -48.30
CA LYS A 5 0.71 -6.13 -47.26
C LYS A 5 2.24 -5.97 -47.27
N ASN A 6 2.83 -5.65 -48.38
CA ASN A 6 4.29 -5.53 -48.49
C ASN A 6 4.86 -4.23 -47.92
N LYS A 7 4.07 -3.15 -47.83
CA LYS A 7 4.56 -1.86 -47.28
C LYS A 7 4.75 -1.88 -45.75
N LYS A 8 3.86 -2.56 -45.05
CA LYS A 8 4.00 -2.67 -43.57
C LYS A 8 5.17 -3.55 -43.15
N THR A 9 5.42 -4.63 -43.88
CA THR A 9 6.55 -5.52 -43.62
C THR A 9 7.88 -4.85 -43.98
N LEU A 10 7.91 -4.02 -45.03
CA LEU A 10 9.12 -3.27 -45.41
C LEU A 10 9.48 -2.19 -44.37
N VAL A 11 8.49 -1.50 -43.80
CA VAL A 11 8.70 -0.49 -42.76
C VAL A 11 9.23 -1.16 -41.49
N PHE A 12 8.74 -2.34 -41.12
CA PHE A 12 9.20 -3.07 -39.95
C PHE A 12 10.65 -3.57 -40.09
N ILE A 13 11.03 -4.05 -41.26
CA ILE A 13 12.41 -4.47 -41.56
C ILE A 13 13.37 -3.27 -41.54
N LEU A 14 12.94 -2.11 -42.05
CA LEU A 14 13.76 -0.88 -42.03
C LEU A 14 13.97 -0.35 -40.61
N ALA A 15 12.96 -0.44 -39.74
CA ALA A 15 13.06 -0.03 -38.32
C ALA A 15 14.02 -0.92 -37.51
N VAL A 16 14.03 -2.24 -37.79
CA VAL A 16 14.94 -3.20 -37.14
C VAL A 16 16.38 -3.00 -37.62
N LEU A 17 16.59 -2.68 -38.89
CA LEU A 17 17.93 -2.38 -39.44
C LEU A 17 18.51 -1.07 -38.91
N MET A 18 17.70 -0.05 -38.66
CA MET A 18 18.18 1.20 -38.05
C MET A 18 18.60 1.04 -36.57
N MET A 19 17.93 0.17 -35.79
CA MET A 19 18.35 -0.13 -34.42
C MET A 19 19.67 -0.93 -34.36
N ALA A 20 20.01 -1.75 -35.36
CA ALA A 20 21.27 -2.47 -35.40
C ALA A 20 22.47 -1.59 -35.77
N ALA A 21 22.24 -0.44 -36.44
CA ALA A 21 23.31 0.49 -36.82
C ALA A 21 23.82 1.38 -35.67
N PHE A 22 23.06 1.52 -34.58
CA PHE A 22 23.49 2.32 -33.42
C PHE A 22 24.42 1.59 -32.45
N CYS A 23 24.64 0.30 -32.60
CA CYS A 23 25.47 -0.50 -31.68
C CYS A 23 26.93 -0.68 -32.17
N LEU A 24 27.36 -0.12 -33.30
CA LEU A 24 28.68 -0.39 -33.88
C LEU A 24 29.63 0.82 -33.98
N THR A 25 29.33 1.95 -33.38
CA THR A 25 30.25 3.10 -33.36
C THR A 25 30.66 3.50 -31.95
N SER A 26 31.44 2.65 -31.29
CA SER A 26 32.23 3.06 -30.14
C SER A 26 33.45 2.16 -29.96
N CYS A 27 34.42 2.33 -30.85
CA CYS A 27 35.81 1.94 -30.58
C CYS A 27 36.70 2.64 -31.61
N THR A 28 37.25 3.81 -31.29
CA THR A 28 38.60 4.24 -31.73
C THR A 28 39.20 5.15 -30.65
N LYS A 29 40.46 4.86 -30.40
CA LYS A 29 41.34 5.39 -29.39
C LYS A 29 41.84 6.82 -29.64
N ASP A 30 42.28 7.38 -28.52
CA ASP A 30 43.34 8.39 -28.28
C ASP A 30 42.96 9.88 -28.39
N THR A 31 42.97 10.58 -27.32
CA THR A 31 44.04 11.45 -26.78
C THR A 31 43.49 12.36 -25.68
N ASP A 32 44.21 12.39 -24.57
CA ASP A 32 44.26 13.30 -23.43
C ASP A 32 43.44 14.59 -23.45
N LYS A 33 42.48 14.69 -22.49
CA LYS A 33 42.29 15.86 -21.61
C LYS A 33 41.44 15.48 -20.40
N GLU A 34 41.98 15.76 -19.22
CA GLU A 34 41.29 15.72 -17.93
C GLU A 34 39.92 16.38 -18.00
N VAL A 35 38.88 15.59 -17.78
CA VAL A 35 37.58 16.08 -17.37
C VAL A 35 37.11 15.23 -16.18
N LYS A 36 36.96 15.94 -15.07
CA LYS A 36 36.52 15.45 -13.77
C LYS A 36 35.44 14.38 -13.87
N ASN A 37 35.75 13.22 -13.31
CA ASN A 37 34.77 12.16 -12.99
C ASN A 37 33.63 12.74 -12.14
N ALA A 38 32.49 12.94 -12.75
CA ALA A 38 31.23 12.88 -12.02
C ALA A 38 30.97 11.40 -11.78
N SER A 39 31.27 10.92 -10.59
CA SER A 39 30.88 9.62 -10.10
C SER A 39 29.37 9.50 -10.24
N LYS A 40 28.89 8.56 -11.07
CA LYS A 40 27.56 8.00 -10.91
C LYS A 40 27.57 7.38 -9.53
N GLU A 41 26.95 8.03 -8.56
CA GLU A 41 26.51 7.37 -7.34
C GLU A 41 25.55 6.25 -7.77
N GLU A 42 26.04 5.03 -7.76
CA GLU A 42 25.19 3.87 -7.60
C GLU A 42 24.48 4.07 -6.27
N VAL A 43 23.19 4.40 -6.32
CA VAL A 43 22.32 4.30 -5.17
C VAL A 43 22.30 2.82 -4.81
N GLN A 44 23.20 2.42 -3.92
CA GLN A 44 23.10 1.15 -3.23
C GLN A 44 21.81 1.23 -2.42
N ASN A 45 20.77 0.54 -2.87
CA ASN A 45 19.63 0.21 -2.04
C ASN A 45 20.15 -0.70 -0.91
N GLU A 46 20.67 -0.10 0.15
CA GLU A 46 20.87 -0.81 1.40
C GLU A 46 19.47 -1.15 1.91
N THR A 47 19.09 -2.42 1.76
CA THR A 47 17.88 -2.97 2.39
C THR A 47 18.06 -2.81 3.88
N THR A 48 17.40 -1.84 4.47
CA THR A 48 17.45 -1.58 5.91
C THR A 48 16.96 -2.85 6.61
N LYS A 49 17.84 -3.59 7.26
CA LYS A 49 17.46 -4.76 8.05
C LYS A 49 16.98 -4.28 9.40
N PHE A 50 15.73 -4.58 9.71
CA PHE A 50 15.16 -4.34 11.03
C PHE A 50 15.33 -5.58 11.89
N GLU A 51 15.74 -5.38 13.15
CA GLU A 51 15.81 -6.44 14.13
C GLU A 51 14.55 -6.43 14.98
N LYS A 52 13.95 -7.62 15.20
CA LYS A 52 12.76 -7.78 16.01
C LYS A 52 13.03 -7.33 17.45
N ASP A 53 12.17 -6.49 18.01
CA ASP A 53 12.14 -6.14 19.43
C ASP A 53 10.98 -6.87 20.13
N GLU A 54 11.28 -7.98 20.79
CA GLU A 54 10.28 -8.83 21.46
C GLU A 54 9.56 -8.11 22.61
N ALA A 55 10.14 -7.05 23.17
CA ALA A 55 9.49 -6.25 24.22
C ALA A 55 8.21 -5.57 23.74
N LEU A 56 8.04 -5.44 22.44
CA LEU A 56 6.92 -4.76 21.80
C LEU A 56 5.86 -5.72 21.24
N ASP A 57 6.10 -7.04 21.30
CA ASP A 57 5.11 -8.06 20.90
C ASP A 57 3.79 -7.94 21.66
N LYS A 58 3.81 -7.40 22.89
CA LYS A 58 2.61 -7.16 23.70
C LYS A 58 1.60 -6.20 23.06
N PHE A 59 2.01 -5.40 22.07
CA PHE A 59 1.13 -4.51 21.33
C PHE A 59 0.48 -5.18 20.11
N ILE A 60 0.79 -6.46 19.88
CA ILE A 60 0.12 -7.29 18.88
C ILE A 60 -0.85 -8.20 19.65
N ASN A 61 -2.14 -7.90 19.56
CA ASN A 61 -3.16 -8.61 20.31
C ASN A 61 -4.42 -8.79 19.46
N ASN A 62 -4.64 -9.98 18.96
CA ASN A 62 -5.80 -10.27 18.10
C ASN A 62 -7.15 -10.20 18.84
N ASP A 63 -7.16 -10.30 20.17
CA ASP A 63 -8.37 -10.12 20.97
C ASP A 63 -8.92 -8.69 20.87
N LEU A 64 -8.05 -7.73 20.47
CA LEU A 64 -8.41 -6.34 20.21
C LEU A 64 -9.44 -6.18 19.08
N GLN A 65 -9.57 -7.15 18.18
CA GLN A 65 -10.53 -7.08 17.06
C GLN A 65 -11.94 -6.75 17.57
N ASN A 66 -12.41 -7.45 18.58
CA ASN A 66 -13.75 -7.20 19.13
C ASN A 66 -13.87 -5.82 19.73
N GLU A 67 -12.88 -5.36 20.51
CA GLU A 67 -12.88 -4.02 21.11
C GLU A 67 -12.92 -2.92 20.05
N VAL A 68 -12.16 -3.10 18.96
CA VAL A 68 -12.12 -2.14 17.82
C VAL A 68 -13.44 -2.12 17.08
N LEU A 69 -14.07 -3.27 16.83
CA LEU A 69 -15.31 -3.39 16.06
C LEU A 69 -16.56 -3.08 16.91
N GLU A 70 -16.49 -3.14 18.24
CA GLU A 70 -17.58 -2.78 19.14
C GLU A 70 -17.47 -1.32 19.63
N ALA A 71 -16.36 -0.65 19.33
CA ALA A 71 -16.18 0.75 19.72
C ALA A 71 -17.22 1.65 19.05
N PRO A 72 -17.78 2.64 19.75
CA PRO A 72 -18.67 3.61 19.14
C PRO A 72 -17.99 4.31 17.97
N ILE A 73 -18.70 4.44 16.86
CA ILE A 73 -18.22 5.22 15.73
C ILE A 73 -18.28 6.70 16.12
N GLY A 74 -17.11 7.31 16.25
CA GLY A 74 -16.96 8.72 16.57
C GLY A 74 -17.09 9.63 15.34
N ALA A 75 -16.58 10.84 15.45
CA ALA A 75 -16.53 11.79 14.34
C ALA A 75 -15.65 11.33 13.17
N ASP A 76 -14.72 10.41 13.45
CA ASP A 76 -13.80 9.82 12.47
C ASP A 76 -14.11 8.34 12.33
N PRO A 77 -14.81 7.92 11.26
CA PRO A 77 -15.12 6.52 11.03
C PRO A 77 -13.86 5.69 10.73
N PRO A 78 -13.91 4.37 10.91
CA PRO A 78 -12.85 3.48 10.48
C PRO A 78 -12.52 3.66 9.01
N LYS A 79 -11.24 3.54 8.66
CA LYS A 79 -10.79 3.72 7.27
C LYS A 79 -9.69 2.74 6.91
N LEU A 80 -9.53 2.50 5.62
CA LEU A 80 -8.36 1.82 5.10
C LEU A 80 -7.11 2.67 5.40
N ALA A 81 -6.09 2.07 6.00
CA ALA A 81 -4.83 2.74 6.33
C ALA A 81 -3.73 2.42 5.34
N PHE A 82 -3.70 1.19 4.88
CA PHE A 82 -2.83 0.71 3.81
C PHE A 82 -3.48 -0.46 3.08
N VAL A 83 -3.02 -0.73 1.88
CA VAL A 83 -3.46 -1.87 1.07
C VAL A 83 -2.31 -2.33 0.18
N ASN A 84 -2.17 -3.63 0.03
CA ASN A 84 -1.43 -4.26 -1.06
C ASN A 84 -2.20 -5.49 -1.57
N ASP A 85 -1.61 -6.29 -2.46
CA ASP A 85 -2.29 -7.45 -3.06
C ASP A 85 -2.62 -8.58 -2.06
N LYS A 86 -2.03 -8.58 -0.86
CA LYS A 86 -2.17 -9.65 0.13
C LYS A 86 -2.84 -9.22 1.42
N TYR A 87 -2.61 -7.97 1.84
CA TYR A 87 -3.05 -7.45 3.13
C TYR A 87 -3.71 -6.09 3.00
N SER A 88 -4.60 -5.81 3.94
CA SER A 88 -5.22 -4.50 4.09
C SER A 88 -5.30 -4.15 5.57
N GLY A 89 -5.06 -2.89 5.92
CA GLY A 89 -5.17 -2.38 7.27
C GLY A 89 -6.39 -1.49 7.42
N VAL A 90 -7.23 -1.76 8.43
CA VAL A 90 -8.36 -0.92 8.83
C VAL A 90 -7.99 -0.22 10.14
N LEU A 91 -7.87 1.11 10.10
CA LEU A 91 -7.56 1.95 11.25
C LEU A 91 -8.84 2.44 11.90
N ASN A 92 -8.95 2.23 13.21
CA ASN A 92 -9.93 2.84 14.09
C ASN A 92 -9.22 3.45 15.31
N TYR A 93 -9.94 4.15 16.20
CA TYR A 93 -9.39 4.84 17.38
C TYR A 93 -8.57 3.93 18.31
N ASN A 94 -8.98 2.68 18.46
CA ASN A 94 -8.37 1.77 19.45
C ASN A 94 -7.32 0.84 18.83
N GLY A 95 -7.28 0.70 17.50
CA GLY A 95 -6.38 -0.26 16.91
C GLY A 95 -6.28 -0.17 15.39
N LEU A 96 -5.26 -0.84 14.88
CA LEU A 96 -5.08 -1.12 13.47
C LEU A 96 -5.29 -2.62 13.26
N LEU A 97 -6.38 -2.98 12.57
CA LEU A 97 -6.70 -4.35 12.20
C LEU A 97 -6.12 -4.66 10.83
N ILE A 98 -5.31 -5.71 10.75
CA ILE A 98 -4.65 -6.14 9.51
C ILE A 98 -5.27 -7.45 9.06
N TYR A 99 -5.85 -7.44 7.85
CA TYR A 99 -6.54 -8.58 7.26
C TYR A 99 -5.73 -9.21 6.13
N SER A 100 -5.70 -10.54 6.10
CA SER A 100 -5.25 -11.30 4.94
C SER A 100 -6.38 -11.35 3.90
N LEU A 101 -6.16 -10.74 2.75
CA LEU A 101 -7.16 -10.69 1.68
C LEU A 101 -7.41 -12.07 1.05
N GLY A 102 -6.37 -12.90 0.98
CA GLY A 102 -6.47 -14.27 0.46
C GLY A 102 -7.17 -15.24 1.40
N ASP A 103 -6.84 -15.16 2.71
CA ASP A 103 -7.41 -16.04 3.74
C ASP A 103 -8.77 -15.55 4.25
N LYS A 104 -9.16 -14.30 3.92
CA LYS A 104 -10.43 -13.65 4.31
C LYS A 104 -10.62 -13.56 5.83
N LYS A 105 -9.57 -13.23 6.55
CA LYS A 105 -9.59 -13.18 8.02
C LYS A 105 -8.58 -12.20 8.59
N LEU A 106 -8.76 -11.87 9.87
CA LEU A 106 -7.78 -11.12 10.63
C LEU A 106 -6.42 -11.85 10.62
N SER A 107 -5.36 -11.14 10.23
CA SER A 107 -3.97 -11.57 10.34
C SER A 107 -3.36 -11.12 11.65
N SER A 108 -3.60 -9.84 12.02
CA SER A 108 -3.05 -9.24 13.23
C SER A 108 -3.86 -8.02 13.63
N ALA A 109 -3.88 -7.71 14.94
CA ALA A 109 -4.37 -6.44 15.46
C ALA A 109 -3.27 -5.75 16.27
N ILE A 110 -3.06 -4.46 16.03
CA ILE A 110 -2.03 -3.64 16.68
C ILE A 110 -2.71 -2.63 17.61
N ASP A 111 -2.34 -2.67 18.89
CA ASP A 111 -2.75 -1.68 19.90
C ASP A 111 -2.01 -0.36 19.66
N ILE A 112 -2.64 0.54 18.92
CA ILE A 112 -2.06 1.86 18.63
C ILE A 112 -2.03 2.75 19.86
N ASN A 113 -2.98 2.59 20.78
CA ASN A 113 -3.01 3.35 22.02
C ASN A 113 -1.86 2.96 22.95
N GLY A 114 -1.60 1.65 23.08
CA GLY A 114 -0.46 1.14 23.83
C GLY A 114 0.89 1.61 23.26
N LEU A 115 0.98 1.82 21.95
CA LEU A 115 2.14 2.43 21.28
C LEU A 115 2.21 3.96 21.50
N GLY A 116 1.21 4.57 22.13
CA GLY A 116 1.14 6.00 22.41
C GLY A 116 0.54 6.85 21.30
N PHE A 117 -0.19 6.25 20.37
CA PHE A 117 -0.98 6.97 19.36
C PHE A 117 -2.39 7.18 19.89
N ASP A 118 -2.69 8.40 20.35
CA ASP A 118 -3.96 8.78 20.96
C ASP A 118 -4.89 9.55 20.02
N ARG A 119 -4.46 9.77 18.77
CA ARG A 119 -5.18 10.53 17.75
C ARG A 119 -5.04 9.92 16.38
N ILE A 120 -6.13 9.90 15.62
CA ILE A 120 -6.15 9.48 14.23
C ILE A 120 -6.26 10.66 13.25
N GLN A 121 -6.50 11.88 13.76
CA GLN A 121 -6.55 13.12 13.00
C GLN A 121 -5.87 14.29 13.75
N GLY A 122 -5.51 15.33 12.99
CA GLY A 122 -4.90 16.55 13.53
C GLY A 122 -3.39 16.42 13.77
N ASP A 123 -2.88 17.36 14.59
CA ASP A 123 -1.47 17.37 14.97
C ASP A 123 -1.16 16.23 15.95
N GLY A 124 -0.04 15.54 15.70
CA GLY A 124 0.37 14.38 16.49
C GLY A 124 -0.44 13.11 16.22
N ALA A 125 -1.35 13.13 15.24
CA ALA A 125 -2.07 11.94 14.82
C ALA A 125 -1.14 10.86 14.30
N ILE A 126 -1.58 9.61 14.40
CA ILE A 126 -0.90 8.50 13.74
C ILE A 126 -0.85 8.74 12.22
N GLU A 127 0.31 8.52 11.66
CA GLU A 127 0.55 8.49 10.23
C GLU A 127 1.00 7.08 9.85
N ILE A 128 0.35 6.52 8.84
CA ILE A 128 0.63 5.17 8.37
C ILE A 128 1.10 5.26 6.92
N THR A 129 2.28 4.71 6.67
CA THR A 129 2.85 4.57 5.33
C THR A 129 3.25 3.12 5.10
N SER A 130 3.30 2.68 3.86
CA SER A 130 3.70 1.32 3.52
C SER A 130 4.49 1.25 2.22
N ASN A 131 5.21 0.16 2.05
CA ASN A 131 5.81 -0.27 0.79
C ASN A 131 5.52 -1.76 0.59
N ASP A 132 6.24 -2.44 -0.31
CA ASP A 132 6.02 -3.85 -0.60
C ASP A 132 6.46 -4.81 0.53
N GLU A 133 7.23 -4.31 1.52
CA GLU A 133 7.82 -5.12 2.58
C GLU A 133 7.36 -4.71 3.98
N TYR A 134 7.12 -3.41 4.20
CA TYR A 134 6.96 -2.85 5.54
C TYR A 134 5.74 -1.93 5.66
N LEU A 135 5.22 -1.92 6.87
CA LEU A 135 4.26 -0.95 7.38
C LEU A 135 4.97 -0.07 8.41
N VAL A 136 4.87 1.23 8.26
CA VAL A 136 5.50 2.21 9.15
C VAL A 136 4.44 3.05 9.84
N LEU A 137 4.50 3.07 11.17
CA LEU A 137 3.62 3.85 12.03
C LEU A 137 4.43 4.93 12.74
N ASN A 138 4.08 6.19 12.55
CA ASN A 138 4.70 7.31 13.26
C ASN A 138 3.69 8.36 13.68
N LYS A 139 4.06 9.25 14.58
CA LYS A 139 3.29 10.48 14.84
C LYS A 139 3.56 11.48 13.73
N ARG A 140 2.52 12.09 13.20
CA ARG A 140 2.65 13.11 12.16
C ARG A 140 3.68 14.18 12.56
N GLY A 141 4.64 14.43 11.68
CA GLY A 141 5.72 15.40 11.90
C GLY A 141 6.86 14.90 12.80
N LYS A 142 6.90 13.62 13.15
CA LYS A 142 8.01 12.98 13.84
C LYS A 142 8.81 12.11 12.87
N SER A 143 10.11 12.00 13.12
CA SER A 143 11.01 11.15 12.34
C SER A 143 11.16 9.75 12.92
N ASP A 144 10.85 9.54 14.18
CA ASP A 144 10.86 8.23 14.81
C ASP A 144 9.53 7.50 14.62
N GLY A 145 9.54 6.17 14.66
CA GLY A 145 8.35 5.37 14.47
C GLY A 145 8.56 3.88 14.72
N TYR A 146 7.55 3.10 14.36
CA TYR A 146 7.55 1.65 14.47
C TYR A 146 7.43 1.03 13.07
N VAL A 147 8.18 -0.03 12.83
CA VAL A 147 8.20 -0.75 11.56
C VAL A 147 7.67 -2.16 11.78
N TYR A 148 6.66 -2.53 11.00
CA TYR A 148 6.02 -3.84 11.01
C TYR A 148 6.16 -4.51 9.66
N SER A 149 6.09 -5.84 9.61
CA SER A 149 5.79 -6.51 8.37
C SER A 149 4.34 -6.19 7.93
N LEU A 150 4.05 -6.36 6.65
CA LEU A 150 2.69 -6.11 6.11
C LEU A 150 1.62 -7.01 6.74
N GLU A 151 2.00 -8.16 7.31
CA GLU A 151 1.11 -9.05 8.04
C GLU A 151 0.90 -8.64 9.52
N GLY A 152 1.51 -7.53 9.96
CA GLY A 152 1.34 -6.97 11.30
C GLY A 152 2.27 -7.54 12.37
N LYS A 153 3.27 -8.32 12.02
CA LYS A 153 4.34 -8.71 12.96
C LYS A 153 5.25 -7.51 13.22
N TYR A 154 5.60 -7.32 14.49
CA TYR A 154 6.54 -6.27 14.83
C TYR A 154 7.94 -6.61 14.34
N LEU A 155 8.63 -5.63 13.79
CA LEU A 155 10.00 -5.79 13.32
C LEU A 155 10.98 -4.95 14.16
N SER A 156 10.77 -3.64 14.26
CA SER A 156 11.72 -2.75 14.92
C SER A 156 11.11 -1.40 15.28
N LYS A 157 11.75 -0.68 16.22
CA LYS A 157 11.60 0.75 16.38
C LYS A 157 12.65 1.43 15.48
N ALA A 158 12.24 2.41 14.70
CA ALA A 158 13.12 3.20 13.86
C ALA A 158 13.29 4.61 14.44
N ASP A 159 14.53 5.06 14.60
CA ASP A 159 14.83 6.42 15.05
C ASP A 159 14.66 7.44 13.91
N ASP A 160 14.73 6.97 12.66
CA ASP A 160 14.57 7.80 11.47
C ASP A 160 13.86 7.03 10.34
N ILE A 161 12.55 7.22 10.25
CA ILE A 161 11.72 6.61 9.21
C ILE A 161 11.91 7.21 7.82
N SER A 162 12.56 8.38 7.70
CA SER A 162 12.81 9.02 6.40
C SER A 162 13.73 8.18 5.50
N LYS A 163 14.47 7.24 6.09
CA LYS A 163 15.30 6.26 5.38
C LYS A 163 14.52 5.09 4.80
N ILE A 164 13.24 4.96 5.19
CA ILE A 164 12.36 3.90 4.71
C ILE A 164 11.55 4.48 3.55
N SER A 165 11.74 3.94 2.35
CA SER A 165 10.94 4.32 1.19
C SER A 165 9.53 3.72 1.34
N ALA A 166 8.61 4.49 1.87
CA ALA A 166 7.21 4.11 2.06
C ALA A 166 6.30 5.29 1.71
N SER A 167 5.09 5.01 1.25
CA SER A 167 4.10 6.01 0.83
C SER A 167 2.78 5.83 1.56
N LYS A 168 2.00 6.91 1.61
CA LYS A 168 0.60 6.85 2.07
C LYS A 168 -0.25 6.15 1.02
N ALA A 169 -1.33 5.54 1.48
CA ALA A 169 -2.36 5.01 0.61
C ALA A 169 -3.03 6.14 -0.20
N GLU A 170 -3.26 5.90 -1.48
CA GLU A 170 -3.99 6.80 -2.37
C GLU A 170 -5.44 6.34 -2.48
N TYR A 171 -6.34 7.18 -1.94
CA TYR A 171 -7.77 6.87 -1.97
C TYR A 171 -8.38 7.19 -3.32
N LEU A 172 -9.34 6.37 -3.70
CA LEU A 172 -10.12 6.60 -4.90
C LEU A 172 -11.04 7.83 -4.72
N GLU A 173 -11.16 8.64 -5.77
CA GLU A 173 -12.02 9.81 -5.78
C GLU A 173 -13.51 9.44 -5.98
N ASN A 174 -14.41 10.40 -5.77
CA ASN A 174 -15.85 10.20 -5.74
C ASN A 174 -16.44 9.52 -6.99
N ASP A 175 -15.93 9.79 -8.18
CA ASP A 175 -16.45 9.18 -9.41
C ASP A 175 -16.20 7.66 -9.42
N GLY A 176 -15.00 7.23 -9.06
CA GLY A 176 -14.69 5.81 -8.91
C GLY A 176 -15.44 5.13 -7.77
N ILE A 177 -15.67 5.85 -6.66
CA ILE A 177 -16.50 5.35 -5.55
C ILE A 177 -17.92 5.05 -6.01
N ASN A 178 -18.54 5.91 -6.83
CA ASN A 178 -19.88 5.70 -7.35
C ASN A 178 -19.98 4.47 -8.27
N GLU A 179 -18.96 4.24 -9.08
CA GLU A 179 -18.89 3.02 -9.91
C GLU A 179 -18.79 1.76 -9.04
N ILE A 180 -17.95 1.78 -8.02
CA ILE A 180 -17.83 0.68 -7.06
C ILE A 180 -19.16 0.40 -6.36
N LYS A 181 -19.82 1.42 -5.82
CA LYS A 181 -21.12 1.27 -5.15
C LYS A 181 -22.16 0.56 -6.02
N ALA A 182 -22.16 0.89 -7.32
CA ALA A 182 -23.08 0.28 -8.26
C ALA A 182 -22.80 -1.22 -8.51
N LYS A 183 -21.53 -1.64 -8.36
CA LYS A 183 -21.07 -3.01 -8.64
C LYS A 183 -21.19 -3.96 -7.44
N ILE A 184 -20.90 -3.48 -6.23
CA ILE A 184 -20.85 -4.33 -5.03
C ILE A 184 -22.18 -4.40 -4.26
N ASP A 185 -23.24 -3.73 -4.76
CA ASP A 185 -24.57 -3.65 -4.13
C ASP A 185 -24.58 -3.08 -2.69
N GLU A 186 -23.65 -2.15 -2.41
CA GLU A 186 -23.52 -1.47 -1.11
C GLU A 186 -23.84 0.03 -1.24
N LYS A 187 -25.02 0.34 -1.87
CA LYS A 187 -25.39 1.72 -2.25
C LYS A 187 -25.55 2.67 -1.07
N ASP A 188 -26.02 2.14 0.05
CA ASP A 188 -26.34 2.91 1.25
C ASP A 188 -25.17 2.96 2.25
N LYS A 189 -24.06 2.30 1.96
CA LYS A 189 -22.86 2.28 2.82
C LYS A 189 -21.90 3.42 2.49
N GLU A 190 -21.18 3.88 3.49
CA GLU A 190 -19.97 4.68 3.26
C GLU A 190 -18.87 3.79 2.71
N ILE A 191 -18.27 4.23 1.61
CA ILE A 191 -17.23 3.48 0.91
C ILE A 191 -15.89 4.21 1.05
N ASN A 192 -14.89 3.44 1.45
CA ASN A 192 -13.49 3.84 1.44
C ASN A 192 -12.72 2.86 0.55
N ALA A 193 -12.08 3.34 -0.50
CA ALA A 193 -11.41 2.48 -1.48
C ALA A 193 -9.99 2.96 -1.80
N ILE A 194 -9.08 2.01 -1.95
CA ILE A 194 -7.67 2.24 -2.31
C ILE A 194 -7.35 1.40 -3.54
N MET A 195 -6.68 2.00 -4.50
CA MET A 195 -6.19 1.33 -5.71
C MET A 195 -4.94 0.49 -5.40
N THR A 196 -4.88 -0.70 -5.99
CA THR A 196 -3.70 -1.58 -5.99
C THR A 196 -3.19 -1.80 -7.42
N GLN A 197 -2.10 -2.53 -7.57
CA GLN A 197 -1.62 -2.90 -8.91
C GLN A 197 -2.63 -3.74 -9.69
N ASN A 198 -3.45 -4.55 -9.01
CA ASN A 198 -4.35 -5.53 -9.62
C ASN A 198 -5.83 -5.13 -9.63
N GLY A 199 -6.19 -4.02 -8.98
CA GLY A 199 -7.57 -3.54 -8.88
C GLY A 199 -7.77 -2.63 -7.67
N TYR A 200 -8.75 -2.95 -6.83
CA TYR A 200 -9.13 -2.11 -5.70
C TYR A 200 -9.41 -2.95 -4.47
N VAL A 201 -9.09 -2.40 -3.29
CA VAL A 201 -9.61 -2.89 -2.02
C VAL A 201 -10.57 -1.85 -1.47
N VAL A 202 -11.72 -2.32 -1.05
CA VAL A 202 -12.88 -1.51 -0.67
C VAL A 202 -13.32 -1.89 0.73
N LEU A 203 -13.46 -0.88 1.58
CA LEU A 203 -14.14 -1.00 2.87
C LEU A 203 -15.52 -0.37 2.75
N ALA A 204 -16.56 -1.17 2.91
CA ALA A 204 -17.95 -0.73 3.00
C ALA A 204 -18.37 -0.75 4.48
N LEU A 205 -18.59 0.44 5.06
CA LEU A 205 -18.89 0.59 6.49
C LEU A 205 -20.37 0.38 6.80
N ASP A 206 -20.63 -0.48 7.77
CA ASP A 206 -21.91 -0.58 8.45
C ASP A 206 -21.85 0.21 9.76
N TYR A 207 -22.56 1.34 9.82
CA TYR A 207 -22.56 2.23 10.99
C TYR A 207 -23.38 1.69 12.15
N ASP A 208 -24.32 0.79 11.91
CA ASP A 208 -25.10 0.17 12.94
C ASP A 208 -24.34 -0.95 13.64
N ASN A 209 -23.48 -1.66 12.88
CA ASN A 209 -22.63 -2.72 13.39
C ASN A 209 -21.34 -2.87 12.58
N LEU A 210 -20.23 -2.36 13.08
CA LEU A 210 -18.94 -2.45 12.37
C LEU A 210 -18.50 -3.89 12.04
N LYS A 211 -18.97 -4.89 12.80
CA LYS A 211 -18.71 -6.31 12.51
C LYS A 211 -19.27 -6.76 11.16
N ASP A 212 -20.34 -6.11 10.70
CA ASP A 212 -20.99 -6.37 9.43
C ASP A 212 -20.43 -5.52 8.27
N SER A 213 -19.47 -4.63 8.59
CA SER A 213 -18.68 -3.93 7.57
C SER A 213 -17.89 -4.92 6.75
N LYS A 214 -17.75 -4.64 5.44
CA LYS A 214 -17.13 -5.57 4.50
C LYS A 214 -15.85 -5.04 3.92
N LEU A 215 -14.86 -5.92 3.82
CA LEU A 215 -13.71 -5.77 2.93
C LEU A 215 -13.98 -6.53 1.63
N SER A 216 -13.84 -5.83 0.52
CA SER A 216 -14.02 -6.40 -0.82
C SER A 216 -12.79 -6.13 -1.68
N VAL A 217 -12.40 -7.12 -2.46
CA VAL A 217 -11.34 -7.00 -3.49
C VAL A 217 -12.01 -6.98 -4.84
N LEU A 218 -11.74 -5.97 -5.64
CA LEU A 218 -12.25 -5.82 -7.00
C LEU A 218 -11.09 -5.85 -7.99
N ASP A 219 -11.34 -6.34 -9.18
CA ASP A 219 -10.40 -6.23 -10.30
C ASP A 219 -10.39 -4.80 -10.91
N LYS A 220 -9.60 -4.59 -11.94
CA LYS A 220 -9.50 -3.29 -12.65
C LYS A 220 -10.78 -2.87 -13.39
N ASN A 221 -11.73 -3.78 -13.57
CA ASN A 221 -13.03 -3.52 -14.19
C ASN A 221 -14.14 -3.34 -13.15
N TYR A 222 -13.76 -3.23 -11.87
CA TYR A 222 -14.66 -3.18 -10.71
C TYR A 222 -15.51 -4.46 -10.52
N GLU A 223 -15.08 -5.59 -11.06
CA GLU A 223 -15.75 -6.86 -10.81
C GLU A 223 -15.28 -7.46 -9.48
N LEU A 224 -16.24 -7.97 -8.69
CA LEU A 224 -15.98 -8.54 -7.37
C LEU A 224 -15.16 -9.83 -7.49
N VAL A 225 -13.95 -9.81 -6.92
CA VAL A 225 -13.07 -10.99 -6.82
C VAL A 225 -13.31 -11.72 -5.50
N ASN A 226 -13.45 -10.96 -4.42
CA ASN A 226 -13.52 -11.48 -3.06
C ASN A 226 -14.23 -10.52 -2.12
N SER A 227 -14.91 -11.04 -1.09
CA SER A 227 -15.51 -10.22 -0.03
C SER A 227 -15.66 -11.03 1.26
N PHE A 228 -15.56 -10.35 2.41
CA PHE A 228 -15.74 -10.93 3.74
C PHE A 228 -16.03 -9.82 4.77
N ASN A 229 -16.60 -10.19 5.93
CA ASN A 229 -16.91 -9.25 7.00
C ASN A 229 -15.66 -8.98 7.87
N LEU A 230 -15.61 -7.80 8.50
CA LEU A 230 -14.51 -7.46 9.42
C LEU A 230 -14.44 -8.36 10.67
N SER A 231 -15.52 -9.06 10.99
CA SER A 231 -15.58 -10.02 12.10
C SER A 231 -14.96 -11.38 11.78
N GLU A 232 -14.62 -11.67 10.54
CA GLU A 232 -13.92 -12.89 10.12
C GLU A 232 -12.39 -12.71 10.26
#